data_2c3aebb24b2c37023c5ec9a14f5cc45d
#
_entry.id   2c3aebb24b2c37023c5ec9a14f5cc45d
#
_cell.length_a   1.000
_cell.length_b   1.000
_cell.length_c   1.000
_cell.angle_alpha   90.00
_cell.angle_beta   90.00
_cell.angle_gamma   90.00
#
_symmetry.space_group_name_H-M   'P 1'
#
loop_
_entity.id
_entity.type
_entity.pdbx_description
1 polymer ?
#
loop_
_entity_poly.entity_id
_entity_poly.type
_entity_poly.pdbx_seq_one_letter_code
_entity_poly.pdbx_strand_id
1 'polypeptide(L)'
;MTNVTTPMIGFLAALTAANSSAHAACPIELAVYGDSRSGSEIDFTPTGTSATVTNTFRLILDNDVVLNGIVMWNEGVSRPNGALMYKCPEGDVTGEELAACTSWHGVIYTSDGKGADGGSIGLLPAEGVEAPKTLILPDLGPSLRQSTAYGSGGFSKVPWDVFDLKGCQE
;
A
#
# COMPACT_ATOMS: atom_id res chain seq x y z
N MET A 1 24.13 76.51 -24.89
CA MET A 1 23.37 75.95 -23.74
C MET A 1 22.48 74.85 -24.33
N THR A 2 22.99 73.63 -24.31
CA THR A 2 22.34 72.45 -24.91
C THR A 2 21.94 71.48 -23.78
N ASN A 3 20.63 71.34 -23.57
CA ASN A 3 20.07 70.40 -22.60
C ASN A 3 20.07 68.97 -23.20
N VAL A 4 20.76 68.06 -22.56
CA VAL A 4 20.71 66.64 -22.88
C VAL A 4 19.75 65.94 -21.89
N THR A 5 18.63 65.46 -22.45
CA THR A 5 17.60 64.70 -21.70
C THR A 5 17.92 63.20 -21.83
N THR A 6 18.28 62.55 -20.73
CA THR A 6 18.53 61.13 -20.70
C THR A 6 17.21 60.34 -20.45
N PRO A 7 16.82 59.34 -21.25
CA PRO A 7 15.67 58.50 -20.94
C PRO A 7 16.03 57.38 -19.93
N MET A 8 15.25 57.31 -18.88
CA MET A 8 15.35 56.30 -17.81
C MET A 8 14.59 55.04 -18.32
N ILE A 9 15.34 53.96 -18.66
CA ILE A 9 14.79 52.67 -19.05
C ILE A 9 14.45 51.89 -17.79
N GLY A 10 13.20 51.77 -17.44
CA GLY A 10 12.70 50.95 -16.36
C GLY A 10 12.77 49.44 -16.73
N PHE A 11 13.56 48.66 -16.00
CA PHE A 11 13.67 47.24 -16.16
C PHE A 11 12.55 46.58 -15.34
N LEU A 12 11.52 46.06 -16.01
CA LEU A 12 10.44 45.32 -15.39
C LEU A 12 10.93 43.85 -15.24
N ALA A 13 11.33 43.45 -14.05
CA ALA A 13 11.66 42.06 -13.72
C ALA A 13 10.34 41.29 -13.56
N ALA A 14 10.00 40.44 -14.53
CA ALA A 14 8.92 39.47 -14.41
C ALA A 14 9.33 38.32 -13.50
N LEU A 15 8.77 38.25 -12.27
CA LEU A 15 8.84 37.11 -11.41
C LEU A 15 7.96 35.97 -11.99
N THR A 16 8.56 35.00 -12.64
CA THR A 16 7.88 33.73 -12.99
C THR A 16 7.82 32.86 -11.72
N ALA A 17 6.65 32.79 -11.09
CA ALA A 17 6.38 31.83 -10.03
C ALA A 17 6.38 30.43 -10.65
N ALA A 18 7.44 29.65 -10.41
CA ALA A 18 7.46 28.23 -10.71
C ALA A 18 6.49 27.52 -9.74
N ASN A 19 5.32 27.13 -10.23
CA ASN A 19 4.42 26.25 -9.52
C ASN A 19 5.07 24.85 -9.48
N SER A 20 5.88 24.59 -8.46
CA SER A 20 6.27 23.24 -8.08
C SER A 20 5.02 22.55 -7.54
N SER A 21 4.44 21.62 -8.30
CA SER A 21 3.45 20.68 -7.76
C SER A 21 4.13 19.90 -6.66
N ALA A 22 3.93 20.28 -5.41
CA ALA A 22 4.26 19.44 -4.28
C ALA A 22 3.36 18.20 -4.39
N HIS A 23 3.90 17.09 -4.88
CA HIS A 23 3.28 15.80 -4.65
C HIS A 23 3.28 15.60 -3.14
N ALA A 24 2.11 15.66 -2.53
CA ALA A 24 1.95 15.24 -1.15
C ALA A 24 2.45 13.80 -1.05
N ALA A 25 3.40 13.55 -0.15
CA ALA A 25 3.85 12.18 0.11
C ALA A 25 2.62 11.35 0.54
N CYS A 26 2.47 10.17 -0.05
CA CYS A 26 1.41 9.24 0.31
C CYS A 26 1.93 8.35 1.45
N PRO A 27 1.54 8.57 2.72
CA PRO A 27 1.94 7.69 3.79
C PRO A 27 1.29 6.31 3.62
N ILE A 28 2.00 5.25 4.04
CA ILE A 28 1.57 3.87 3.77
C ILE A 28 0.18 3.56 4.33
N GLU A 29 -0.20 4.13 5.46
CA GLU A 29 -1.50 3.92 6.10
C GLU A 29 -2.69 4.52 5.34
N LEU A 30 -2.45 5.32 4.31
CA LEU A 30 -3.47 5.88 3.42
C LEU A 30 -3.34 5.36 1.98
N ALA A 31 -2.39 4.47 1.73
CA ALA A 31 -2.10 4.01 0.39
C ALA A 31 -3.13 3.01 -0.14
N VAL A 32 -3.45 3.14 -1.42
CA VAL A 32 -4.29 2.22 -2.18
C VAL A 32 -3.46 1.59 -3.29
N TYR A 33 -3.45 0.28 -3.33
CA TYR A 33 -2.76 -0.50 -4.36
C TYR A 33 -3.74 -1.32 -5.17
N GLY A 34 -3.39 -1.65 -6.41
CA GLY A 34 -4.26 -2.46 -7.26
C GLY A 34 -3.50 -3.47 -8.10
N ASP A 35 -4.11 -4.64 -8.29
CA ASP A 35 -3.72 -5.61 -9.31
C ASP A 35 -4.53 -5.38 -10.59
N SER A 36 -3.87 -4.96 -11.66
CA SER A 36 -4.51 -4.67 -12.95
C SER A 36 -5.10 -5.89 -13.65
N ARG A 37 -4.75 -7.10 -13.26
CA ARG A 37 -5.21 -8.36 -13.88
C ARG A 37 -6.56 -8.82 -13.35
N SER A 38 -6.71 -8.81 -12.03
CA SER A 38 -7.96 -9.23 -11.36
C SER A 38 -8.90 -8.06 -11.07
N GLY A 39 -8.36 -6.85 -10.96
CA GLY A 39 -9.05 -5.68 -10.46
C GLY A 39 -9.16 -5.65 -8.93
N SER A 40 -8.39 -6.50 -8.24
CA SER A 40 -8.33 -6.51 -6.78
C SER A 40 -7.56 -5.30 -6.25
N GLU A 41 -7.94 -4.83 -5.06
CA GLU A 41 -7.32 -3.67 -4.42
C GLU A 41 -6.88 -3.99 -2.99
N ILE A 42 -5.80 -3.35 -2.56
CA ILE A 42 -5.34 -3.35 -1.17
C ILE A 42 -5.44 -1.91 -0.68
N ASP A 43 -6.28 -1.70 0.34
CA ASP A 43 -6.46 -0.43 1.02
C ASP A 43 -5.81 -0.51 2.40
N PHE A 44 -4.78 0.29 2.63
CA PHE A 44 -4.24 0.45 3.98
C PHE A 44 -5.12 1.37 4.81
N THR A 45 -5.15 1.12 6.11
CA THR A 45 -5.87 1.96 7.09
C THR A 45 -5.01 2.14 8.34
N PRO A 46 -5.14 3.28 9.05
CA PRO A 46 -4.40 3.50 10.30
C PRO A 46 -4.68 2.41 11.35
N THR A 47 -3.62 1.91 12.00
CA THR A 47 -3.70 0.82 13.00
C THR A 47 -4.31 1.25 14.34
N GLY A 48 -4.38 2.54 14.60
CA GLY A 48 -4.79 3.06 15.90
C GLY A 48 -3.72 2.87 16.98
N THR A 49 -4.08 2.29 18.12
CA THR A 49 -3.19 2.21 19.31
C THR A 49 -2.53 0.85 19.52
N SER A 50 -2.52 -0.04 18.55
CA SER A 50 -1.91 -1.35 18.70
C SER A 50 -0.38 -1.26 18.82
N ALA A 51 0.19 -1.90 19.84
CA ALA A 51 1.65 -1.94 20.02
C ALA A 51 2.35 -3.03 19.18
N THR A 52 1.61 -4.02 18.68
CA THR A 52 2.15 -5.19 17.99
C THR A 52 1.84 -5.21 16.50
N VAL A 53 0.73 -4.58 16.09
CA VAL A 53 0.35 -4.44 14.69
C VAL A 53 0.96 -3.15 14.14
N THR A 54 1.75 -3.26 13.09
CA THR A 54 2.44 -2.11 12.47
C THR A 54 1.68 -1.51 11.31
N ASN A 55 0.83 -2.29 10.66
CA ASN A 55 -0.03 -1.83 9.58
C ASN A 55 -1.32 -2.66 9.58
N THR A 56 -2.41 -2.04 9.18
CA THR A 56 -3.67 -2.72 8.86
C THR A 56 -4.06 -2.42 7.42
N PHE A 57 -4.70 -3.37 6.77
CA PHE A 57 -5.15 -3.22 5.38
C PHE A 57 -6.35 -4.11 5.09
N ARG A 58 -7.02 -3.85 3.98
CA ARG A 58 -8.07 -4.70 3.44
C ARG A 58 -7.67 -5.14 2.05
N LEU A 59 -7.88 -6.40 1.74
CA LEU A 59 -7.84 -6.90 0.36
C LEU A 59 -9.28 -7.01 -0.14
N ILE A 60 -9.61 -6.22 -1.15
CA ILE A 60 -10.92 -6.15 -1.79
C ILE A 60 -10.84 -6.96 -3.09
N LEU A 61 -11.67 -7.97 -3.17
CA LEU A 61 -11.75 -8.91 -4.29
C LEU A 61 -13.06 -8.70 -5.08
N ASP A 62 -13.22 -9.43 -6.18
CA ASP A 62 -14.50 -9.45 -6.90
C ASP A 62 -15.65 -9.93 -6.01
N ASN A 63 -16.89 -9.59 -6.43
CA ASN A 63 -18.12 -9.86 -5.67
C ASN A 63 -18.14 -9.21 -4.26
N ASP A 64 -17.44 -8.10 -4.09
CA ASP A 64 -17.36 -7.33 -2.83
C ASP A 64 -16.84 -8.16 -1.63
N VAL A 65 -16.05 -9.20 -1.91
CA VAL A 65 -15.42 -9.99 -0.86
C VAL A 65 -14.22 -9.21 -0.30
N VAL A 66 -14.24 -8.98 1.01
CA VAL A 66 -13.19 -8.26 1.73
C VAL A 66 -12.52 -9.18 2.74
N LEU A 67 -11.20 -9.26 2.66
CA LEU A 67 -10.36 -9.91 3.67
C LEU A 67 -9.66 -8.82 4.50
N ASN A 68 -9.66 -8.97 5.83
CA ASN A 68 -8.96 -8.06 6.71
C ASN A 68 -7.51 -8.49 6.87
N GLY A 69 -6.59 -7.54 6.72
CA GLY A 69 -5.16 -7.75 6.80
C GLY A 69 -4.54 -7.05 8.01
N ILE A 70 -3.61 -7.72 8.66
CA ILE A 70 -2.74 -7.15 9.67
C ILE A 70 -1.28 -7.45 9.33
N VAL A 71 -0.38 -6.58 9.76
CA VAL A 71 1.07 -6.80 9.67
C VAL A 71 1.66 -6.70 11.05
N MET A 72 2.50 -7.68 11.38
CA MET A 72 3.24 -7.75 12.64
C MET A 72 4.71 -8.03 12.39
N TRP A 73 5.57 -7.48 13.24
CA TRP A 73 7.00 -7.80 13.22
C TRP A 73 7.29 -8.87 14.26
N ASN A 74 7.85 -9.98 13.81
CA ASN A 74 8.21 -11.07 14.72
C ASN A 74 9.55 -10.79 15.39
N GLU A 75 9.64 -11.12 16.68
CA GLU A 75 10.90 -11.11 17.39
C GLU A 75 11.86 -12.14 16.77
N GLY A 76 13.14 -11.78 16.67
CA GLY A 76 14.21 -12.65 16.18
C GLY A 76 14.47 -12.59 14.68
N VAL A 77 13.46 -12.51 13.82
CA VAL A 77 13.63 -12.24 12.39
C VAL A 77 12.80 -11.01 12.07
N SER A 78 13.46 -9.84 12.04
CA SER A 78 12.80 -8.54 11.80
C SER A 78 12.24 -8.46 10.38
N ARG A 79 11.05 -9.00 10.17
CA ARG A 79 10.32 -8.94 8.90
C ARG A 79 8.85 -8.63 9.13
N PRO A 80 8.23 -7.81 8.27
CA PRO A 80 6.79 -7.54 8.31
C PRO A 80 6.03 -8.79 7.82
N ASN A 81 5.46 -9.55 8.74
CA ASN A 81 4.60 -10.68 8.41
C ASN A 81 3.16 -10.21 8.34
N GLY A 82 2.59 -10.30 7.15
CA GLY A 82 1.18 -10.05 6.89
C GLY A 82 0.35 -11.31 7.10
N ALA A 83 -0.87 -11.13 7.55
CA ALA A 83 -1.91 -12.16 7.56
C ALA A 83 -3.20 -11.58 6.99
N LEU A 84 -3.86 -12.33 6.11
CA LEU A 84 -5.19 -12.02 5.57
C LEU A 84 -6.21 -12.98 6.14
N MET A 85 -7.26 -12.43 6.72
CA MET A 85 -8.28 -13.17 7.45
C MET A 85 -9.67 -12.93 6.85
N TYR A 86 -10.49 -13.98 6.81
CA TYR A 86 -11.84 -13.91 6.30
C TYR A 86 -12.84 -14.44 7.33
N LYS A 87 -13.74 -13.56 7.78
CA LYS A 87 -14.82 -13.89 8.73
C LYS A 87 -14.34 -14.64 9.97
N CYS A 88 -13.25 -14.20 10.56
CA CYS A 88 -12.81 -14.75 11.85
C CYS A 88 -13.85 -14.48 12.94
N PRO A 89 -14.00 -15.40 13.91
CA PRO A 89 -14.84 -15.16 15.08
C PRO A 89 -14.40 -13.92 15.84
N GLU A 90 -15.35 -13.24 16.49
CA GLU A 90 -15.06 -12.10 17.37
C GLU A 90 -14.69 -12.59 18.79
N GLY A 91 -13.88 -11.81 19.49
CA GLY A 91 -13.46 -12.08 20.86
C GLY A 91 -12.17 -12.88 20.98
N ASP A 92 -12.03 -13.62 22.08
CA ASP A 92 -10.87 -14.48 22.31
C ASP A 92 -10.95 -15.72 21.43
N VAL A 93 -10.20 -15.69 20.32
CA VAL A 93 -10.10 -16.82 19.40
C VAL A 93 -8.90 -17.71 19.75
N THR A 94 -9.08 -19.00 19.65
CA THR A 94 -7.99 -19.98 19.78
C THR A 94 -7.06 -19.93 18.56
N GLY A 95 -5.85 -20.43 18.68
CA GLY A 95 -4.92 -20.54 17.55
C GLY A 95 -5.46 -21.38 16.39
N GLU A 96 -6.29 -22.40 16.68
CA GLU A 96 -6.91 -23.25 15.68
C GLU A 96 -8.02 -22.49 14.91
N GLU A 97 -8.87 -21.75 15.60
CA GLU A 97 -9.90 -20.89 14.98
C GLU A 97 -9.29 -19.79 14.13
N LEU A 98 -8.21 -19.16 14.60
CA LEU A 98 -7.47 -18.17 13.85
C LEU A 98 -6.85 -18.78 12.57
N ALA A 99 -6.25 -19.97 12.68
CA ALA A 99 -5.70 -20.67 11.52
C ALA A 99 -6.77 -21.04 10.50
N ALA A 100 -7.96 -21.45 10.96
CA ALA A 100 -9.08 -21.81 10.09
C ALA A 100 -9.66 -20.63 9.29
N CYS A 101 -9.58 -19.40 9.80
CA CYS A 101 -10.04 -18.20 9.12
C CYS A 101 -8.91 -17.40 8.44
N THR A 102 -7.65 -17.81 8.56
CA THR A 102 -6.52 -17.19 7.87
C THR A 102 -6.41 -17.74 6.44
N SER A 103 -6.59 -16.85 5.47
CA SER A 103 -6.57 -17.18 4.04
C SER A 103 -5.18 -17.09 3.41
N TRP A 104 -4.30 -16.28 3.97
CA TRP A 104 -2.91 -16.12 3.54
C TRP A 104 -2.08 -15.58 4.70
N HIS A 105 -0.84 -16.02 4.76
CA HIS A 105 0.14 -15.42 5.64
C HIS A 105 1.53 -15.44 4.98
N GLY A 106 2.29 -14.35 5.12
CA GLY A 106 3.61 -14.26 4.49
C GLY A 106 4.30 -12.92 4.71
N VAL A 107 5.55 -12.82 4.28
CA VAL A 107 6.29 -11.56 4.31
C VAL A 107 5.81 -10.66 3.17
N ILE A 108 5.52 -9.39 3.48
CA ILE A 108 5.20 -8.38 2.47
C ILE A 108 6.49 -7.69 2.06
N TYR A 109 6.89 -7.87 0.81
CA TYR A 109 8.00 -7.17 0.20
C TYR A 109 7.53 -5.96 -0.59
N THR A 110 8.45 -5.05 -0.86
CA THR A 110 8.18 -3.84 -1.62
C THR A 110 9.21 -3.64 -2.73
N SER A 111 8.85 -2.85 -3.74
CA SER A 111 9.79 -2.41 -4.76
C SER A 111 9.46 -0.98 -5.18
N ASP A 112 10.49 -0.14 -5.34
CA ASP A 112 10.33 1.23 -5.84
C ASP A 112 10.46 1.34 -7.36
N GLY A 113 10.74 0.24 -8.04
CA GLY A 113 10.88 0.21 -9.49
C GLY A 113 12.04 1.04 -10.01
N LYS A 114 12.99 1.44 -9.15
CA LYS A 114 14.16 2.22 -9.53
C LYS A 114 15.30 1.30 -9.91
N GLY A 115 15.76 1.40 -11.16
CA GLY A 115 17.06 0.99 -11.58
C GLY A 115 17.10 -0.02 -12.71
N ALA A 116 18.04 0.21 -13.62
CA ALA A 116 18.48 -0.76 -14.63
C ALA A 116 19.09 -2.03 -13.98
N ASP A 117 19.35 -1.96 -12.69
CA ASP A 117 19.94 -3.00 -11.84
C ASP A 117 18.91 -3.82 -11.08
N GLY A 118 17.62 -3.72 -11.45
CA GLY A 118 16.50 -4.31 -10.72
C GLY A 118 16.24 -3.53 -9.42
N GLY A 119 15.07 -2.91 -9.31
CA GLY A 119 14.73 -2.09 -8.15
C GLY A 119 15.03 -2.81 -6.84
N SER A 120 15.47 -2.07 -5.84
CA SER A 120 15.71 -2.62 -4.50
C SER A 120 14.44 -3.29 -3.99
N ILE A 121 14.52 -4.57 -3.69
CA ILE A 121 13.48 -5.25 -2.92
C ILE A 121 13.65 -4.79 -1.47
N GLY A 122 12.59 -4.18 -0.95
CA GLY A 122 12.49 -3.71 0.43
C GLY A 122 11.48 -4.51 1.24
N LEU A 123 11.30 -4.07 2.46
CA LEU A 123 10.25 -4.56 3.36
C LEU A 123 9.17 -3.50 3.48
N LEU A 124 7.94 -3.91 3.80
CA LEU A 124 6.85 -2.97 4.05
C LEU A 124 7.24 -1.99 5.16
N PRO A 125 7.15 -0.67 4.94
CA PRO A 125 7.46 0.31 5.97
C PRO A 125 6.36 0.38 7.04
N ALA A 126 6.71 0.89 8.21
CA ALA A 126 5.74 1.23 9.26
C ALA A 126 4.93 2.47 8.86
N GLU A 127 3.82 2.72 9.57
CA GLU A 127 3.00 3.93 9.41
C GLU A 127 3.82 5.21 9.50
N GLY A 128 3.40 6.25 8.79
CA GLY A 128 4.06 7.55 8.68
C GLY A 128 5.19 7.60 7.66
N VAL A 129 5.56 6.49 7.03
CA VAL A 129 6.57 6.41 5.97
C VAL A 129 5.90 6.42 4.60
N GLU A 130 6.54 7.04 3.61
CA GLU A 130 6.05 7.10 2.24
C GLU A 130 5.79 5.70 1.66
N ALA A 131 4.64 5.55 1.03
CA ALA A 131 4.20 4.30 0.41
C ALA A 131 5.13 3.91 -0.76
N PRO A 132 5.66 2.68 -0.79
CA PRO A 132 6.45 2.17 -1.91
C PRO A 132 5.57 2.04 -3.16
N LYS A 133 6.20 2.02 -4.34
CA LYS A 133 5.46 1.95 -5.61
C LYS A 133 4.76 0.61 -5.84
N THR A 134 5.33 -0.46 -5.33
CA THR A 134 4.84 -1.81 -5.58
C THR A 134 4.92 -2.64 -4.32
N LEU A 135 3.86 -3.41 -4.04
CA LEU A 135 3.83 -4.46 -3.02
C LEU A 135 3.94 -5.83 -3.67
N ILE A 136 4.61 -6.75 -2.98
CA ILE A 136 4.76 -8.14 -3.40
C ILE A 136 4.34 -9.03 -2.22
N LEU A 137 3.28 -9.81 -2.42
CA LEU A 137 2.72 -10.76 -1.46
C LEU A 137 2.90 -12.18 -2.01
N PRO A 138 4.03 -12.84 -1.74
CA PRO A 138 4.33 -14.14 -2.34
C PRO A 138 3.29 -15.19 -2.02
N ASP A 139 2.97 -16.03 -3.02
CA ASP A 139 2.00 -17.13 -2.93
C ASP A 139 0.57 -16.69 -2.53
N LEU A 140 0.22 -15.41 -2.74
CA LEU A 140 -1.11 -14.89 -2.42
C LEU A 140 -2.18 -15.64 -3.21
N GLY A 141 -2.06 -15.69 -4.52
CA GLY A 141 -3.05 -16.32 -5.39
C GLY A 141 -3.30 -17.79 -5.06
N PRO A 142 -2.26 -18.64 -4.98
CA PRO A 142 -2.39 -20.04 -4.57
C PRO A 142 -3.05 -20.22 -3.19
N SER A 143 -2.69 -19.41 -2.21
CA SER A 143 -3.26 -19.45 -0.86
C SER A 143 -4.74 -19.10 -0.85
N LEU A 144 -5.10 -18.01 -1.54
CA LEU A 144 -6.50 -17.56 -1.63
C LEU A 144 -7.40 -18.59 -2.30
N ARG A 145 -6.90 -19.39 -3.24
CA ARG A 145 -7.67 -20.50 -3.85
C ARG A 145 -8.04 -21.61 -2.86
N GLN A 146 -7.30 -21.73 -1.78
CA GLN A 146 -7.55 -22.73 -0.74
C GLN A 146 -8.42 -22.18 0.40
N SER A 147 -8.69 -20.86 0.39
CA SER A 147 -9.52 -20.23 1.41
C SER A 147 -11.01 -20.54 1.26
N THR A 148 -11.73 -20.46 2.35
CA THR A 148 -13.20 -20.62 2.38
C THR A 148 -13.94 -19.49 1.67
N ALA A 149 -13.24 -18.40 1.35
CA ALA A 149 -13.80 -17.26 0.62
C ALA A 149 -13.82 -17.47 -0.90
N TYR A 150 -13.11 -18.49 -1.43
CA TYR A 150 -13.06 -18.78 -2.87
C TYR A 150 -14.19 -19.66 -3.35
N GLY A 151 -14.74 -19.35 -4.53
CA GLY A 151 -15.76 -20.19 -5.20
C GLY A 151 -17.20 -19.73 -4.98
N SER A 152 -18.13 -20.68 -4.85
CA SER A 152 -19.57 -20.39 -4.81
C SER A 152 -19.97 -19.42 -3.69
N GLY A 153 -20.44 -18.22 -4.07
CA GLY A 153 -20.84 -17.17 -3.14
C GLY A 153 -19.70 -16.32 -2.56
N GLY A 154 -18.46 -16.57 -3.02
CA GLY A 154 -17.29 -15.79 -2.69
C GLY A 154 -16.66 -15.16 -3.93
N PHE A 155 -15.37 -14.84 -3.87
CA PHE A 155 -14.64 -14.33 -5.02
C PHE A 155 -14.27 -15.44 -6.02
N SER A 156 -14.05 -15.06 -7.26
CA SER A 156 -13.73 -16.00 -8.35
C SER A 156 -12.44 -15.63 -9.09
N LYS A 157 -12.08 -14.35 -9.09
CA LYS A 157 -10.84 -13.85 -9.71
C LYS A 157 -9.75 -13.80 -8.66
N VAL A 158 -8.71 -14.59 -8.88
CA VAL A 158 -7.55 -14.65 -7.98
C VAL A 158 -6.56 -13.57 -8.38
N PRO A 159 -6.14 -12.68 -7.45
CA PRO A 159 -5.12 -11.70 -7.72
C PRO A 159 -3.75 -12.34 -7.95
N TRP A 160 -2.88 -11.58 -8.58
CA TRP A 160 -1.46 -11.89 -8.66
C TRP A 160 -0.76 -11.46 -7.37
N ASP A 161 0.51 -11.82 -7.22
CA ASP A 161 1.30 -11.50 -6.04
C ASP A 161 1.77 -10.03 -6.00
N VAL A 162 1.54 -9.26 -7.07
CA VAL A 162 2.09 -7.91 -7.26
C VAL A 162 0.98 -6.89 -7.39
N PHE A 163 1.06 -5.84 -6.57
CA PHE A 163 0.11 -4.72 -6.56
C PHE A 163 0.86 -3.40 -6.71
N ASP A 164 0.40 -2.56 -7.61
CA ASP A 164 0.99 -1.25 -7.87
C ASP A 164 0.20 -0.14 -7.19
N LEU A 165 0.92 0.87 -6.66
CA LEU A 165 0.34 2.03 -6.01
C LEU A 165 -0.58 2.79 -6.98
N LYS A 166 -1.84 2.95 -6.60
CA LYS A 166 -2.86 3.70 -7.34
C LYS A 166 -2.97 5.14 -6.88
N GLY A 167 -2.84 5.37 -5.59
CA GLY A 167 -2.98 6.68 -4.97
C GLY A 167 -3.09 6.59 -3.46
N CYS A 168 -3.53 7.69 -2.88
CA CYS A 168 -3.81 7.85 -1.47
C CYS A 168 -5.29 8.09 -1.24
N GLN A 169 -5.80 7.59 -0.13
CA GLN A 169 -7.10 7.99 0.40
C GLN A 169 -7.03 9.46 0.88
N GLU A 170 -8.09 10.23 0.64
CA GLU A 170 -8.25 11.61 1.12
C GLU A 170 -8.82 11.65 2.55
#